data_9cb19417b5450dd06baec3d17999dad4
#
_entry.id   9cb19417b5450dd06baec3d17999dad4
#
_cell.length_a   1.000
_cell.length_b   1.000
_cell.length_c   1.000
_cell.angle_alpha   90.00
_cell.angle_beta   90.00
_cell.angle_gamma   90.00
#
_symmetry.space_group_name_H-M   'P 1'
#
loop_
_entity.id
_entity.type
_entity.pdbx_description
1 polymer ?
#
loop_
_entity_poly.entity_id
_entity_poly.type
_entity_poly.pdbx_seq_one_letter_code
_entity_poly.pdbx_strand_id
1 'polypeptide(L)'
;MSEKVNDTIALFISKLSEATGYQYLKSRRSLKKTIGQIVFEVLFFSSKWNDDNHIGINADFRVSYKKYGAASTAYSVVASKSFRNNTEYWYDISNKSKFDEILQYFETELQTTAVDLFDRFDKDFKAACQYLLEEKFKEYNVFFDFLVDVLGEETVMYRINEFIEQLSESDKQKIADYKKGAKDKTWMLNRSNTHFVADNGYL
;
A
#
# COMPACT_ATOMS: atom_id res chain seq x y z
N MET A 1 7.17 -1.07 25.42
CA MET A 1 5.96 -0.24 25.18
C MET A 1 5.04 -0.47 26.36
N SER A 2 4.50 0.59 26.99
CA SER A 2 3.63 0.47 28.17
C SER A 2 2.29 -0.20 27.80
N GLU A 3 1.58 -0.72 28.79
CA GLU A 3 0.24 -1.29 28.63
C GLU A 3 -0.73 -0.23 28.06
N LYS A 4 -0.71 0.98 28.62
CA LYS A 4 -1.52 2.12 28.17
C LYS A 4 -1.33 2.43 26.67
N VAL A 5 -0.09 2.44 26.18
CA VAL A 5 0.21 2.67 24.75
C VAL A 5 -0.41 1.57 23.88
N ASN A 6 -0.25 0.31 24.28
CA ASN A 6 -0.80 -0.82 23.52
C ASN A 6 -2.33 -0.79 23.50
N ASP A 7 -2.97 -0.49 24.63
CA ASP A 7 -4.43 -0.42 24.74
C ASP A 7 -5.01 0.73 23.92
N THR A 8 -4.36 1.91 23.93
CA THR A 8 -4.78 3.05 23.13
C THR A 8 -4.71 2.74 21.62
N ILE A 9 -3.62 2.12 21.15
CA ILE A 9 -3.48 1.71 19.75
C ILE A 9 -4.52 0.63 19.40
N ALA A 10 -4.72 -0.35 20.26
CA ALA A 10 -5.70 -1.40 20.04
C ALA A 10 -7.13 -0.85 19.96
N LEU A 11 -7.49 0.09 20.84
CA LEU A 11 -8.77 0.77 20.81
C LEU A 11 -8.97 1.56 19.51
N PHE A 12 -7.94 2.30 19.07
CA PHE A 12 -7.97 3.06 17.82
C PHE A 12 -8.27 2.15 16.62
N ILE A 13 -7.52 1.04 16.50
CA ILE A 13 -7.71 0.09 15.39
C ILE A 13 -9.07 -0.62 15.48
N SER A 14 -9.55 -0.94 16.70
CA SER A 14 -10.87 -1.55 16.91
C SER A 14 -11.99 -0.64 16.41
N LYS A 15 -11.94 0.66 16.71
CA LYS A 15 -12.93 1.64 16.22
C LYS A 15 -12.93 1.74 14.69
N LEU A 16 -11.75 1.76 14.07
CA LEU A 16 -11.63 1.73 12.60
C LEU A 16 -12.16 0.41 11.99
N SER A 17 -11.96 -0.71 12.69
CA SER A 17 -12.54 -2.00 12.29
C SER A 17 -14.07 -1.94 12.26
N GLU A 18 -14.69 -1.37 13.30
CA GLU A 18 -16.14 -1.17 13.39
C GLU A 18 -16.67 -0.25 12.27
N ALA A 19 -15.99 0.87 12.02
CA ALA A 19 -16.38 1.85 11.01
C ALA A 19 -16.24 1.34 9.56
N THR A 20 -15.25 0.48 9.28
CA THR A 20 -14.93 0.01 7.92
C THR A 20 -15.45 -1.40 7.62
N GLY A 21 -15.84 -2.17 8.63
CA GLY A 21 -16.21 -3.58 8.49
C GLY A 21 -15.02 -4.51 8.15
N TYR A 22 -13.79 -4.05 8.32
CA TYR A 22 -12.58 -4.87 8.18
C TYR A 22 -12.28 -5.65 9.46
N GLN A 23 -11.85 -6.89 9.34
CA GLN A 23 -11.48 -7.71 10.49
C GLN A 23 -10.20 -7.19 11.15
N TYR A 24 -10.24 -6.91 12.45
CA TYR A 24 -9.04 -6.55 13.22
C TYR A 24 -8.22 -7.80 13.57
N LEU A 25 -6.98 -7.84 13.11
CA LEU A 25 -5.97 -8.86 13.44
C LEU A 25 -5.03 -8.33 14.52
N LYS A 26 -5.36 -8.58 15.81
CA LYS A 26 -4.65 -8.03 16.97
C LYS A 26 -3.15 -8.31 16.97
N SER A 27 -2.74 -9.56 16.66
CA SER A 27 -1.33 -9.98 16.65
C SER A 27 -0.47 -9.23 15.61
N ARG A 28 -1.08 -8.68 14.57
CA ARG A 28 -0.42 -7.98 13.47
C ARG A 28 -0.68 -6.47 13.49
N ARG A 29 -1.55 -5.98 14.37
CA ARG A 29 -2.04 -4.61 14.36
C ARG A 29 -2.50 -4.21 12.95
N SER A 30 -3.35 -5.01 12.34
CA SER A 30 -3.85 -4.74 11.01
C SER A 30 -5.35 -4.94 10.89
N LEU A 31 -5.95 -4.23 9.92
CA LEU A 31 -7.30 -4.49 9.45
C LEU A 31 -7.21 -5.29 8.16
N LYS A 32 -8.06 -6.30 7.99
CA LYS A 32 -8.03 -7.18 6.82
C LYS A 32 -9.42 -7.46 6.28
N LYS A 33 -9.53 -7.49 4.95
CA LYS A 33 -10.70 -7.97 4.22
C LYS A 33 -10.25 -8.74 2.97
N THR A 34 -11.05 -9.70 2.48
CA THR A 34 -10.64 -10.56 1.36
C THR A 34 -11.80 -10.73 0.38
N ILE A 35 -11.50 -10.66 -0.92
CA ILE A 35 -12.40 -11.02 -2.01
C ILE A 35 -11.66 -12.01 -2.91
N GLY A 36 -12.11 -13.26 -2.96
CA GLY A 36 -11.50 -14.29 -3.79
C GLY A 36 -9.98 -14.37 -3.61
N GLN A 37 -9.23 -13.98 -4.63
CA GLN A 37 -7.76 -13.97 -4.62
C GLN A 37 -7.15 -12.67 -4.12
N ILE A 38 -7.94 -11.61 -3.92
CA ILE A 38 -7.46 -10.30 -3.47
C ILE A 38 -7.59 -10.17 -1.95
N VAL A 39 -6.54 -9.66 -1.32
CA VAL A 39 -6.50 -9.33 0.10
C VAL A 39 -6.21 -7.86 0.26
N PHE A 40 -7.08 -7.19 1.00
CA PHE A 40 -6.94 -5.81 1.44
C PHE A 40 -6.45 -5.80 2.89
N GLU A 41 -5.38 -5.07 3.17
CA GLU A 41 -4.81 -4.98 4.52
C GLU A 41 -4.39 -3.54 4.82
N VAL A 42 -4.77 -3.04 6.00
CA VAL A 42 -4.25 -1.79 6.56
C VAL A 42 -3.33 -2.16 7.71
N LEU A 43 -2.04 -1.92 7.56
CA LEU A 43 -1.00 -2.22 8.55
C LEU A 43 -0.72 -0.97 9.37
N PHE A 44 -0.88 -1.06 10.69
CA PHE A 44 -0.59 0.04 11.60
C PHE A 44 0.81 -0.11 12.19
N PHE A 45 1.56 0.97 12.12
CA PHE A 45 2.88 1.11 12.72
C PHE A 45 2.79 2.02 13.94
N SER A 46 3.66 1.78 14.90
CA SER A 46 3.80 2.63 16.08
C SER A 46 5.23 3.12 16.22
N SER A 47 5.41 4.37 16.62
CA SER A 47 6.72 4.94 16.88
C SER A 47 7.43 4.14 17.98
N LYS A 48 8.74 3.93 17.82
CA LYS A 48 9.59 3.36 18.88
C LYS A 48 9.76 4.31 20.09
N TRP A 49 9.42 5.57 19.91
CA TRP A 49 9.51 6.62 20.93
C TRP A 49 8.18 6.86 21.66
N ASN A 50 7.19 5.98 21.47
CA ASN A 50 5.92 6.09 22.17
C ASN A 50 6.07 5.90 23.67
N ASP A 51 5.43 6.83 24.40
CA ASP A 51 5.26 6.79 25.84
C ASP A 51 3.80 7.17 26.21
N ASP A 52 3.52 7.28 27.52
CA ASP A 52 2.15 7.57 27.99
C ASP A 52 1.64 8.97 27.64
N ASN A 53 2.50 9.89 27.22
CA ASN A 53 2.18 11.27 26.87
C ASN A 53 2.20 11.52 25.36
N HIS A 54 2.85 10.64 24.60
CA HIS A 54 2.95 10.74 23.14
C HIS A 54 2.83 9.35 22.49
N ILE A 55 1.75 9.13 21.75
CA ILE A 55 1.46 7.86 21.09
C ILE A 55 1.33 8.09 19.58
N GLY A 56 2.47 8.01 18.89
CA GLY A 56 2.55 8.17 17.44
C GLY A 56 2.19 6.89 16.71
N ILE A 57 1.26 6.98 15.76
CA ILE A 57 0.86 5.90 14.86
C ILE A 57 0.98 6.33 13.40
N ASN A 58 1.06 5.35 12.52
CA ASN A 58 1.00 5.51 11.07
C ASN A 58 0.38 4.26 10.44
N ALA A 59 -0.03 4.32 9.18
CA ALA A 59 -0.58 3.17 8.48
C ALA A 59 -0.18 3.12 7.00
N ASP A 60 -0.09 1.89 6.48
CA ASP A 60 -0.02 1.60 5.05
C ASP A 60 -1.22 0.75 4.64
N PHE A 61 -1.90 1.14 3.58
CA PHE A 61 -2.89 0.34 2.90
C PHE A 61 -2.20 -0.50 1.81
N ARG A 62 -2.57 -1.78 1.74
CA ARG A 62 -2.01 -2.73 0.76
C ARG A 62 -3.10 -3.57 0.14
N VAL A 63 -2.99 -3.75 -1.16
CA VAL A 63 -3.74 -4.74 -1.93
C VAL A 63 -2.78 -5.84 -2.34
N SER A 64 -3.09 -7.08 -1.99
CA SER A 64 -2.28 -8.24 -2.34
C SER A 64 -3.06 -9.21 -3.22
N TYR A 65 -2.39 -9.80 -4.21
CA TYR A 65 -2.96 -10.79 -5.11
C TYR A 65 -2.30 -12.15 -4.87
N LYS A 66 -3.05 -13.14 -4.39
CA LYS A 66 -2.55 -14.46 -3.99
C LYS A 66 -1.84 -15.22 -5.12
N LYS A 67 -2.12 -14.89 -6.39
CA LYS A 67 -1.41 -15.45 -7.54
C LYS A 67 0.11 -15.27 -7.43
N TYR A 68 0.57 -14.19 -6.79
CA TYR A 68 2.00 -13.90 -6.64
C TYR A 68 2.61 -14.40 -5.32
N GLY A 69 1.93 -15.30 -4.62
CA GLY A 69 2.39 -15.90 -3.38
C GLY A 69 1.45 -15.66 -2.21
N ALA A 70 1.95 -15.86 -0.98
CA ALA A 70 1.16 -15.64 0.21
C ALA A 70 0.82 -14.14 0.37
N ALA A 71 -0.47 -13.83 0.54
CA ALA A 71 -0.97 -12.46 0.62
C ALA A 71 -0.44 -11.62 1.81
N SER A 72 0.41 -12.19 2.64
CA SER A 72 1.09 -11.50 3.75
C SER A 72 2.55 -11.14 3.44
N THR A 73 3.04 -11.44 2.24
CA THR A 73 4.42 -11.16 1.83
C THR A 73 4.49 -9.92 0.95
N ALA A 74 5.65 -9.25 0.94
CA ALA A 74 5.90 -8.10 0.09
C ALA A 74 5.75 -8.44 -1.41
N TYR A 75 6.03 -9.67 -1.80
CA TYR A 75 5.96 -10.13 -3.20
C TYR A 75 4.54 -10.29 -3.73
N SER A 76 3.54 -10.40 -2.85
CA SER A 76 2.13 -10.51 -3.26
C SER A 76 1.43 -9.16 -3.37
N VAL A 77 2.05 -8.07 -2.92
CA VAL A 77 1.48 -6.71 -2.99
C VAL A 77 1.40 -6.27 -4.45
N VAL A 78 0.25 -5.77 -4.86
CA VAL A 78 -0.02 -5.30 -6.24
C VAL A 78 -0.38 -3.83 -6.29
N ALA A 79 -0.84 -3.27 -5.18
CA ALA A 79 -1.02 -1.83 -4.99
C ALA A 79 -0.82 -1.46 -3.52
N SER A 80 -0.32 -0.26 -3.25
CA SER A 80 -0.18 0.24 -1.88
C SER A 80 -0.28 1.77 -1.83
N LYS A 81 -0.75 2.28 -0.67
CA LYS A 81 -0.78 3.71 -0.35
C LYS A 81 -0.37 3.89 1.11
N SER A 82 0.56 4.80 1.38
CA SER A 82 0.88 5.20 2.75
C SER A 82 0.00 6.36 3.18
N PHE A 83 -0.52 6.32 4.42
CA PHE A 83 -1.30 7.40 5.03
C PHE A 83 -0.41 8.47 5.70
N ARG A 84 0.88 8.48 5.38
CA ARG A 84 1.80 9.52 5.86
C ARG A 84 1.44 10.85 5.21
N ASN A 85 1.27 11.88 6.03
CA ASN A 85 1.24 13.23 5.49
C ASN A 85 2.68 13.75 5.29
N ASN A 86 2.82 14.80 4.47
CA ASN A 86 4.12 15.37 4.14
C ASN A 86 4.76 16.15 5.30
N THR A 87 4.03 16.44 6.37
CA THR A 87 4.45 17.31 7.48
C THR A 87 4.68 16.56 8.78
N GLU A 88 3.90 15.50 9.05
CA GLU A 88 4.02 14.71 10.26
C GLU A 88 4.20 13.23 9.91
N TYR A 89 5.34 12.68 10.31
CA TYR A 89 5.63 11.26 10.08
C TYR A 89 4.74 10.34 10.93
N TRP A 90 4.28 10.85 12.10
CA TRP A 90 3.47 10.12 13.07
C TRP A 90 2.27 10.95 13.53
N TYR A 91 1.09 10.35 13.53
CA TYR A 91 -0.13 10.92 14.09
C TYR A 91 -0.19 10.63 15.59
N ASP A 92 -0.27 11.67 16.42
CA ASP A 92 -0.30 11.54 17.88
C ASP A 92 -1.73 11.33 18.41
N ILE A 93 -1.99 10.14 18.96
CA ILE A 93 -3.29 9.73 19.54
C ILE A 93 -3.26 9.68 21.09
N SER A 94 -2.33 10.39 21.73
CA SER A 94 -2.11 10.30 23.19
C SER A 94 -3.21 10.88 24.04
N ASN A 95 -3.94 11.88 23.57
CA ASN A 95 -5.05 12.51 24.31
C ASN A 95 -6.38 12.40 23.56
N LYS A 96 -7.49 12.53 24.30
CA LYS A 96 -8.83 12.26 23.75
C LYS A 96 -9.18 13.15 22.55
N SER A 97 -8.86 14.44 22.58
CA SER A 97 -9.19 15.36 21.48
C SER A 97 -8.44 14.98 20.20
N LYS A 98 -7.12 14.76 20.29
CA LYS A 98 -6.31 14.31 19.14
C LYS A 98 -6.72 12.91 18.67
N PHE A 99 -7.03 12.01 19.61
CA PHE A 99 -7.48 10.66 19.26
C PHE A 99 -8.74 10.71 18.38
N ASP A 100 -9.76 11.47 18.80
CA ASP A 100 -11.02 11.56 18.07
C ASP A 100 -10.85 12.25 16.70
N GLU A 101 -10.05 13.31 16.62
CA GLU A 101 -9.71 14.01 15.37
C GLU A 101 -9.00 13.08 14.38
N ILE A 102 -7.96 12.37 14.83
CA ILE A 102 -7.19 11.47 13.98
C ILE A 102 -8.01 10.24 13.62
N LEU A 103 -8.85 9.74 14.51
CA LEU A 103 -9.78 8.66 14.20
C LEU A 103 -10.70 9.05 13.04
N GLN A 104 -11.32 10.22 13.10
CA GLN A 104 -12.19 10.72 12.04
C GLN A 104 -11.43 10.91 10.71
N TYR A 105 -10.19 11.41 10.76
CA TYR A 105 -9.34 11.50 9.57
C TYR A 105 -9.10 10.12 8.96
N PHE A 106 -8.69 9.12 9.76
CA PHE A 106 -8.46 7.76 9.27
C PHE A 106 -9.75 7.08 8.79
N GLU A 107 -10.88 7.30 9.43
CA GLU A 107 -12.18 6.81 8.95
C GLU A 107 -12.47 7.34 7.54
N THR A 108 -12.31 8.64 7.32
CA THR A 108 -12.53 9.28 6.02
C THR A 108 -11.55 8.75 4.96
N GLU A 109 -10.26 8.69 5.29
CA GLU A 109 -9.23 8.17 4.38
C GLU A 109 -9.47 6.69 4.04
N LEU A 110 -9.86 5.86 4.99
CA LEU A 110 -10.13 4.45 4.75
C LEU A 110 -11.43 4.25 3.95
N GLN A 111 -12.46 5.06 4.14
CA GLN A 111 -13.67 5.01 3.34
C GLN A 111 -13.39 5.33 1.86
N THR A 112 -12.63 6.37 1.59
CA THR A 112 -12.29 6.82 0.22
C THR A 112 -11.20 5.99 -0.46
N THR A 113 -10.43 5.22 0.33
CA THR A 113 -9.28 4.43 -0.16
C THR A 113 -9.59 2.94 -0.12
N ALA A 114 -9.64 2.37 1.08
CA ALA A 114 -9.74 0.93 1.25
C ALA A 114 -11.14 0.40 0.94
N VAL A 115 -12.18 1.07 1.43
CA VAL A 115 -13.57 0.62 1.26
C VAL A 115 -14.02 0.84 -0.18
N ASP A 116 -13.79 2.03 -0.75
CA ASP A 116 -14.14 2.32 -2.15
C ASP A 116 -13.45 1.33 -3.11
N LEU A 117 -12.16 1.11 -2.93
CA LEU A 117 -11.42 0.19 -3.79
C LEU A 117 -11.89 -1.27 -3.59
N PHE A 118 -12.19 -1.68 -2.35
CA PHE A 118 -12.76 -2.99 -2.08
C PHE A 118 -14.09 -3.18 -2.81
N ASP A 119 -15.00 -2.23 -2.72
CA ASP A 119 -16.32 -2.30 -3.34
C ASP A 119 -16.24 -2.35 -4.87
N ARG A 120 -15.26 -1.67 -5.47
CA ARG A 120 -14.98 -1.75 -6.92
C ARG A 120 -14.50 -3.14 -7.31
N PHE A 121 -13.57 -3.72 -6.58
CA PHE A 121 -13.09 -5.08 -6.84
C PHE A 121 -14.17 -6.14 -6.64
N ASP A 122 -15.11 -5.93 -5.70
CA ASP A 122 -16.24 -6.82 -5.47
C ASP A 122 -17.25 -6.81 -6.63
N LYS A 123 -17.44 -5.64 -7.24
CA LYS A 123 -18.35 -5.46 -8.38
C LYS A 123 -17.76 -5.95 -9.69
N ASP A 124 -16.58 -5.50 -10.03
CA ASP A 124 -15.90 -5.81 -11.28
C ASP A 124 -14.37 -5.67 -11.13
N PHE A 125 -13.70 -6.82 -11.12
CA PHE A 125 -12.26 -6.92 -10.93
C PHE A 125 -11.49 -6.16 -12.02
N LYS A 126 -11.90 -6.29 -13.29
CA LYS A 126 -11.22 -5.65 -14.42
C LYS A 126 -11.44 -4.12 -14.40
N ALA A 127 -12.66 -3.69 -14.14
CA ALA A 127 -12.97 -2.25 -14.01
C ALA A 127 -12.24 -1.61 -12.82
N ALA A 128 -12.04 -2.34 -11.71
CA ALA A 128 -11.24 -1.86 -10.58
C ALA A 128 -9.76 -1.69 -10.94
N CYS A 129 -9.18 -2.60 -11.74
CA CYS A 129 -7.81 -2.45 -12.25
C CYS A 129 -7.70 -1.27 -13.22
N GLN A 130 -8.70 -1.05 -14.07
CA GLN A 130 -8.76 0.12 -14.96
C GLN A 130 -8.80 1.43 -14.16
N TYR A 131 -9.62 1.48 -13.11
CA TYR A 131 -9.68 2.62 -12.18
C TYR A 131 -8.34 2.90 -11.50
N LEU A 132 -7.62 1.87 -11.06
CA LEU A 132 -6.26 2.02 -10.52
C LEU A 132 -5.30 2.58 -11.56
N LEU A 133 -5.38 2.13 -12.81
CA LEU A 133 -4.52 2.57 -13.90
C LEU A 133 -4.77 4.05 -14.27
N GLU A 134 -6.03 4.44 -14.40
CA GLU A 134 -6.42 5.75 -14.94
C GLU A 134 -6.47 6.83 -13.88
N GLU A 135 -7.15 6.54 -12.75
CA GLU A 135 -7.52 7.55 -11.77
C GLU A 135 -6.57 7.58 -10.55
N LYS A 136 -5.98 6.44 -10.21
CA LYS A 136 -5.29 6.26 -8.92
C LYS A 136 -3.80 5.93 -9.05
N PHE A 137 -3.26 5.82 -10.25
CA PHE A 137 -1.87 5.41 -10.47
C PHE A 137 -0.85 6.32 -9.79
N LYS A 138 -1.13 7.63 -9.69
CA LYS A 138 -0.25 8.61 -9.02
C LYS A 138 -0.41 8.63 -7.49
N GLU A 139 -1.57 8.21 -7.00
CA GLU A 139 -1.85 8.18 -5.55
C GLU A 139 -1.38 6.87 -4.90
N TYR A 140 -1.41 5.79 -5.67
CA TYR A 140 -1.03 4.45 -5.22
C TYR A 140 0.26 4.03 -5.91
N ASN A 141 1.09 3.31 -5.18
CA ASN A 141 2.15 2.53 -5.80
C ASN A 141 1.53 1.26 -6.40
N VAL A 142 1.20 1.29 -7.70
CA VAL A 142 0.58 0.18 -8.43
C VAL A 142 1.63 -0.52 -9.30
N PHE A 143 1.64 -1.85 -9.31
CA PHE A 143 2.62 -2.64 -10.04
C PHE A 143 2.14 -2.97 -11.45
N PHE A 144 2.99 -2.72 -12.44
CA PHE A 144 2.69 -2.96 -13.87
C PHE A 144 2.43 -4.42 -14.19
N ASP A 145 3.17 -5.35 -13.61
CA ASP A 145 2.98 -6.78 -13.86
C ASP A 145 1.56 -7.25 -13.50
N PHE A 146 0.98 -6.70 -12.42
CA PHE A 146 -0.40 -6.95 -12.07
C PHE A 146 -1.38 -6.34 -13.07
N LEU A 147 -1.16 -5.09 -13.48
CA LEU A 147 -2.04 -4.41 -14.43
C LEU A 147 -1.97 -5.07 -15.82
N VAL A 148 -0.79 -5.43 -16.28
CA VAL A 148 -0.59 -6.13 -17.57
C VAL A 148 -1.23 -7.52 -17.54
N ASP A 149 -1.11 -8.24 -16.44
CA ASP A 149 -1.71 -9.58 -16.26
C ASP A 149 -3.25 -9.54 -16.33
N VAL A 150 -3.88 -8.45 -15.91
CA VAL A 150 -5.34 -8.31 -15.85
C VAL A 150 -5.92 -7.58 -17.06
N LEU A 151 -5.29 -6.48 -17.49
CA LEU A 151 -5.80 -5.58 -18.52
C LEU A 151 -5.20 -5.83 -19.91
N GLY A 152 -4.05 -6.50 -19.98
CA GLY A 152 -3.25 -6.66 -21.18
C GLY A 152 -2.24 -5.52 -21.37
N GLU A 153 -1.13 -5.84 -22.03
CA GLU A 153 0.01 -4.95 -22.24
C GLU A 153 -0.36 -3.66 -22.98
N GLU A 154 -1.11 -3.80 -24.09
CA GLU A 154 -1.54 -2.65 -24.91
C GLU A 154 -2.28 -1.58 -24.11
N THR A 155 -3.13 -2.02 -23.15
CA THR A 155 -3.89 -1.10 -22.28
C THR A 155 -3.00 -0.34 -21.31
N VAL A 156 -1.92 -0.96 -20.84
CA VAL A 156 -1.03 -0.41 -19.80
C VAL A 156 0.15 0.37 -20.40
N MET A 157 0.45 0.17 -21.69
CA MET A 157 1.65 0.68 -22.35
C MET A 157 1.86 2.19 -22.19
N TYR A 158 0.81 3.00 -22.23
CA TYR A 158 0.96 4.45 -22.08
C TYR A 158 1.49 4.84 -20.68
N ARG A 159 1.11 4.10 -19.62
CA ARG A 159 1.64 4.34 -18.26
C ARG A 159 3.06 3.83 -18.11
N ILE A 160 3.40 2.73 -18.78
CA ILE A 160 4.77 2.24 -18.83
C ILE A 160 5.68 3.29 -19.47
N ASN A 161 5.27 3.86 -20.59
CA ASN A 161 6.02 4.91 -21.26
C ASN A 161 6.16 6.17 -20.39
N GLU A 162 5.06 6.66 -19.78
CA GLU A 162 5.10 7.78 -18.84
C GLU A 162 6.07 7.53 -17.67
N PHE A 163 6.08 6.31 -17.12
CA PHE A 163 7.01 5.93 -16.06
C PHE A 163 8.47 5.95 -16.53
N ILE A 164 8.76 5.42 -17.72
CA ILE A 164 10.10 5.40 -18.32
C ILE A 164 10.63 6.81 -18.55
N GLU A 165 9.80 7.70 -19.05
CA GLU A 165 10.14 9.12 -19.26
C GLU A 165 10.50 9.84 -17.97
N GLN A 166 9.90 9.46 -16.84
CA GLN A 166 10.13 10.04 -15.51
C GLN A 166 11.33 9.42 -14.77
N LEU A 167 11.93 8.33 -15.28
CA LEU A 167 13.10 7.71 -14.66
C LEU A 167 14.29 8.66 -14.68
N SER A 168 14.97 8.77 -13.54
CA SER A 168 16.23 9.48 -13.46
C SER A 168 17.31 8.82 -14.31
N GLU A 169 18.30 9.57 -14.78
CA GLU A 169 19.45 9.02 -15.50
C GLU A 169 20.20 7.96 -14.65
N SER A 170 20.23 8.15 -13.32
CA SER A 170 20.78 7.14 -12.40
C SER A 170 20.01 5.84 -12.44
N ASP A 171 18.67 5.88 -12.52
CA ASP A 171 17.85 4.66 -12.57
C ASP A 171 17.93 3.99 -13.95
N LYS A 172 17.97 4.75 -15.03
CA LYS A 172 18.23 4.22 -16.38
C LYS A 172 19.58 3.52 -16.46
N GLN A 173 20.64 4.11 -15.84
CA GLN A 173 21.95 3.48 -15.78
C GLN A 173 21.93 2.17 -14.98
N LYS A 174 21.23 2.13 -13.85
CA LYS A 174 21.06 0.89 -13.07
C LYS A 174 20.35 -0.20 -13.86
N ILE A 175 19.31 0.14 -14.63
CA ILE A 175 18.64 -0.80 -15.53
C ILE A 175 19.61 -1.33 -16.58
N ALA A 176 20.41 -0.47 -17.21
CA ALA A 176 21.38 -0.86 -18.21
C ALA A 176 22.47 -1.79 -17.62
N ASP A 177 22.95 -1.51 -16.42
CA ASP A 177 23.93 -2.33 -15.71
C ASP A 177 23.34 -3.69 -15.29
N TYR A 178 22.09 -3.70 -14.83
CA TYR A 178 21.35 -4.94 -14.55
C TYR A 178 21.24 -5.83 -15.79
N LYS A 179 20.88 -5.27 -16.95
CA LYS A 179 20.80 -6.01 -18.22
C LYS A 179 22.15 -6.59 -18.67
N LYS A 180 23.26 -5.98 -18.26
CA LYS A 180 24.63 -6.49 -18.48
C LYS A 180 25.07 -7.54 -17.46
N GLY A 181 24.20 -7.91 -16.51
CA GLY A 181 24.46 -8.91 -15.49
C GLY A 181 25.08 -8.38 -14.20
N ALA A 182 25.13 -7.06 -14.00
CA ALA A 182 25.50 -6.48 -12.72
C ALA A 182 24.35 -6.72 -11.71
N LYS A 183 24.58 -7.59 -10.75
CA LYS A 183 23.60 -7.91 -9.69
C LYS A 183 23.81 -6.97 -8.52
N ASP A 184 23.20 -5.79 -8.55
CA ASP A 184 22.98 -5.04 -7.33
C ASP A 184 21.86 -5.70 -6.54
N LYS A 185 22.25 -6.47 -5.52
CA LYS A 185 21.34 -7.28 -4.70
C LYS A 185 20.31 -6.45 -3.93
N THR A 186 20.61 -5.19 -3.63
CA THR A 186 19.72 -4.34 -2.83
C THR A 186 18.58 -3.75 -3.65
N TRP A 187 18.85 -3.42 -4.91
CA TRP A 187 17.87 -2.87 -5.85
C TRP A 187 16.92 -3.93 -6.39
N MET A 188 17.37 -5.18 -6.43
CA MET A 188 16.69 -6.31 -7.06
C MET A 188 15.87 -7.18 -6.09
N LEU A 189 15.84 -6.85 -4.80
CA LEU A 189 15.16 -7.69 -3.80
C LEU A 189 13.64 -7.59 -3.80
N ASN A 190 13.07 -6.58 -4.46
CA ASN A 190 11.65 -6.32 -4.43
C ASN A 190 11.08 -6.24 -5.86
N ARG A 191 9.94 -6.90 -6.07
CA ARG A 191 9.08 -6.67 -7.23
C ARG A 191 8.77 -5.18 -7.32
N SER A 192 9.05 -4.56 -8.47
CA SER A 192 8.86 -3.13 -8.70
C SER A 192 8.62 -2.84 -10.17
N ASN A 193 8.09 -1.66 -10.48
CA ASN A 193 7.89 -1.21 -11.85
C ASN A 193 9.22 -1.07 -12.61
N THR A 194 10.30 -0.72 -11.92
CA THR A 194 11.64 -0.67 -12.52
C THR A 194 12.14 -2.05 -12.96
N HIS A 195 11.91 -3.09 -12.13
CA HIS A 195 12.22 -4.47 -12.51
C HIS A 195 11.38 -4.92 -13.71
N PHE A 196 10.07 -4.62 -13.68
CA PHE A 196 9.17 -4.97 -14.76
C PHE A 196 9.65 -4.39 -16.09
N VAL A 197 10.04 -3.11 -16.12
CA VAL A 197 10.58 -2.44 -17.31
C VAL A 197 11.89 -3.07 -17.77
N ALA A 198 12.79 -3.41 -16.84
CA ALA A 198 14.07 -4.03 -17.15
C ALA A 198 13.91 -5.45 -17.72
N ASP A 199 13.08 -6.29 -17.10
CA ASP A 199 12.90 -7.69 -17.44
C ASP A 199 12.14 -7.87 -18.77
N ASN A 200 11.24 -6.95 -19.10
CA ASN A 200 10.46 -7.01 -20.34
C ASN A 200 11.09 -6.20 -21.50
N GLY A 201 12.25 -5.59 -21.30
CA GLY A 201 13.00 -4.98 -22.38
C GLY A 201 12.45 -3.65 -22.89
N TYR A 202 11.70 -2.90 -22.06
CA TYR A 202 11.15 -1.59 -22.42
C TYR A 202 12.21 -0.46 -22.38
N LEU A 203 13.38 -0.73 -21.84
CA LEU A 203 14.54 0.15 -21.83
C LEU A 203 15.79 -0.59 -22.24
#